data_e605e7c40ef684d06dcf1c6015c34b1d
#
_entry.id   e605e7c40ef684d06dcf1c6015c34b1d
#
_cell.length_a   1.000
_cell.length_b   1.000
_cell.length_c   1.000
_cell.angle_alpha   90.00
_cell.angle_beta   90.00
_cell.angle_gamma   90.00
#
_symmetry.space_group_name_H-M   'P 1'
#
loop_
_entity.id
_entity.type
_entity.pdbx_description
1 polymer ?
#
loop_
_entity_poly.entity_id
_entity_poly.type
_entity_poly.pdbx_seq_one_letter_code
_entity_poly.pdbx_strand_id
1 'polypeptide(L)'
;EKEIPIASWRKFYRIVNKAINDKAAIFARDINAGKGETRLGDALKYIKKNEVHVVDIAKLSEDKQAYVFGDAVRTIYNLQLGEYNGDENVAPPSRIIIFIDELNKYASKDSPKNSPILHQILDVAERGRSLGVVLFAAEQFRSAIHDRVTGNCSTHAYGRTNTIEVTKSDYKSVPPVYKTMMTRLKQGEC
;
A
#
# COMPACT_ATOMS: atom_id res chain seq x y z
N GLU A 1 -13.14 35.05 5.82
CA GLU A 1 -12.06 34.08 5.53
C GLU A 1 -10.95 34.31 6.55
N LYS A 2 -10.55 33.26 7.27
CA LYS A 2 -9.41 33.37 8.20
C LYS A 2 -8.12 33.29 7.40
N GLU A 3 -7.34 34.37 7.38
CA GLU A 3 -6.02 34.35 6.77
C GLU A 3 -5.09 33.40 7.52
N ILE A 4 -4.36 32.59 6.75
CA ILE A 4 -3.37 31.66 7.31
C ILE A 4 -2.13 32.45 7.75
N PRO A 5 -1.69 32.36 9.01
CA PRO A 5 -0.52 33.10 9.50
C PRO A 5 0.73 32.81 8.66
N ILE A 6 1.55 33.83 8.40
CA ILE A 6 2.80 33.72 7.63
C ILE A 6 3.75 32.68 8.22
N ALA A 7 3.75 32.52 9.55
CA ALA A 7 4.55 31.48 10.22
C ALA A 7 4.16 30.07 9.80
N SER A 8 2.85 29.82 9.59
CA SER A 8 2.33 28.52 9.10
C SER A 8 2.76 28.26 7.66
N TRP A 9 2.72 29.27 6.79
CA TRP A 9 3.23 29.20 5.42
C TRP A 9 4.73 28.92 5.37
N ARG A 10 5.54 29.59 6.20
CA ARG A 10 6.98 29.34 6.29
C ARG A 10 7.29 27.92 6.79
N LYS A 11 6.51 27.40 7.75
CA LYS A 11 6.66 26.03 8.23
C LYS A 11 6.31 25.02 7.15
N PHE A 12 5.19 25.20 6.45
CA PHE A 12 4.76 24.39 5.33
C PHE A 12 5.83 24.35 4.23
N TYR A 13 6.29 25.53 3.78
CA TYR A 13 7.32 25.66 2.76
C TYR A 13 8.61 24.91 3.12
N ARG A 14 9.07 25.00 4.38
CA ARG A 14 10.25 24.27 4.84
C ARG A 14 10.05 22.76 4.78
N ILE A 15 8.88 22.25 5.21
CA ILE A 15 8.55 20.83 5.20
C ILE A 15 8.54 20.31 3.76
N VAL A 16 7.85 21.01 2.87
CA VAL A 16 7.74 20.61 1.45
C VAL A 16 9.12 20.64 0.78
N ASN A 17 9.90 21.72 0.95
CA ASN A 17 11.24 21.79 0.37
C ASN A 17 12.18 20.72 0.90
N LYS A 18 12.12 20.39 2.20
CA LYS A 18 12.91 19.29 2.76
C LYS A 18 12.54 17.96 2.13
N ALA A 19 11.24 17.69 1.93
CA ALA A 19 10.78 16.46 1.31
C ALA A 19 11.18 16.35 -0.17
N ILE A 20 11.10 17.45 -0.93
CA ILE A 20 11.41 17.49 -2.37
C ILE A 20 12.92 17.45 -2.64
N ASN A 21 13.73 18.17 -1.84
CA ASN A 21 15.17 18.33 -2.08
C ASN A 21 16.03 17.26 -1.40
N ASP A 22 15.46 16.18 -0.92
CA ASP A 22 16.21 15.09 -0.34
C ASP A 22 16.94 14.26 -1.43
N LYS A 23 18.07 13.66 -1.04
CA LYS A 23 19.02 12.94 -1.92
C LYS A 23 18.40 11.80 -2.74
N ALA A 24 17.25 11.28 -2.36
CA ALA A 24 16.61 10.17 -3.06
C ALA A 24 15.91 10.56 -4.37
N ALA A 25 15.89 11.86 -4.73
CA ALA A 25 15.44 12.39 -6.03
C ALA A 25 14.17 11.76 -6.64
N ILE A 26 13.22 11.32 -5.79
CA ILE A 26 11.96 10.73 -6.27
C ILE A 26 11.00 11.75 -6.88
N PHE A 27 11.27 13.04 -6.63
CA PHE A 27 10.53 14.16 -7.21
C PHE A 27 11.40 14.82 -8.29
N ALA A 28 11.27 14.40 -9.53
CA ALA A 28 11.95 15.02 -10.64
C ALA A 28 11.00 16.01 -11.33
N ARG A 29 11.52 17.22 -11.65
CA ARG A 29 10.80 18.19 -12.46
C ARG A 29 10.72 17.71 -13.91
N ASP A 30 11.86 17.27 -14.43
CA ASP A 30 12.01 16.75 -15.79
C ASP A 30 12.55 15.32 -15.73
N ILE A 31 12.05 14.47 -16.61
CA ILE A 31 12.46 13.08 -16.71
C ILE A 31 13.64 12.98 -17.67
N ASN A 32 14.71 12.33 -17.24
CA ASN A 32 15.82 12.01 -18.11
C ASN A 32 15.69 10.56 -18.63
N ALA A 33 14.92 10.41 -19.72
CA ALA A 33 14.70 9.10 -20.35
C ALA A 33 16.02 8.44 -20.80
N GLY A 34 17.04 9.22 -21.15
CA GLY A 34 18.38 8.71 -21.50
C GLY A 34 19.12 8.04 -20.34
N LYS A 35 18.70 8.30 -19.09
CA LYS A 35 19.19 7.62 -17.88
C LYS A 35 18.22 6.54 -17.37
N GLY A 36 17.19 6.19 -18.14
CA GLY A 36 16.20 5.21 -17.75
C GLY A 36 15.20 5.72 -16.69
N GLU A 37 15.11 7.04 -16.50
CA GLU A 37 14.12 7.63 -15.60
C GLU A 37 12.73 7.55 -16.21
N THR A 38 11.74 7.18 -15.40
CA THR A 38 10.33 7.17 -15.79
C THR A 38 9.46 7.61 -14.63
N ARG A 39 8.26 8.11 -14.91
CA ARG A 39 7.27 8.37 -13.88
C ARG A 39 6.61 7.08 -13.47
N LEU A 40 6.46 6.85 -12.17
CA LEU A 40 5.82 5.66 -11.65
C LEU A 40 4.41 5.48 -12.22
N GLY A 41 3.62 6.55 -12.23
CA GLY A 41 2.27 6.52 -12.80
C GLY A 41 2.25 6.12 -14.28
N ASP A 42 3.20 6.61 -15.09
CA ASP A 42 3.27 6.25 -16.51
C ASP A 42 3.67 4.77 -16.69
N ALA A 43 4.61 4.27 -15.89
CA ALA A 43 4.99 2.86 -15.92
C ALA A 43 3.82 1.92 -15.54
N LEU A 44 3.01 2.32 -14.57
CA LEU A 44 1.89 1.50 -14.08
C LEU A 44 0.62 1.61 -14.94
N LYS A 45 0.41 2.73 -15.65
CA LYS A 45 -0.74 2.88 -16.56
C LYS A 45 -0.74 1.90 -17.73
N TYR A 46 0.44 1.47 -18.16
CA TYR A 46 0.62 0.61 -19.32
C TYR A 46 0.87 -0.87 -18.96
N ILE A 47 0.52 -1.29 -17.73
CA ILE A 47 0.61 -2.69 -17.31
C ILE A 47 -0.19 -3.58 -18.27
N LYS A 48 0.47 -4.61 -18.79
CA LYS A 48 -0.13 -5.60 -19.68
C LYS A 48 -0.42 -6.91 -18.94
N LYS A 49 -1.24 -7.74 -19.56
CA LYS A 49 -1.52 -9.09 -19.07
C LYS A 49 -0.22 -9.90 -18.97
N ASN A 50 -0.05 -10.63 -17.88
CA ASN A 50 1.11 -11.47 -17.57
C ASN A 50 2.43 -10.69 -17.31
N GLU A 51 2.38 -9.40 -17.06
CA GLU A 51 3.53 -8.64 -16.59
C GLU A 51 3.60 -8.61 -15.06
N VAL A 52 4.82 -8.52 -14.55
CA VAL A 52 5.11 -8.31 -13.13
C VAL A 52 5.94 -7.04 -13.02
N HIS A 53 5.43 -6.07 -12.28
CA HIS A 53 6.11 -4.83 -11.97
C HIS A 53 6.56 -4.85 -10.52
N VAL A 54 7.85 -4.65 -10.29
CA VAL A 54 8.42 -4.59 -8.94
C VAL A 54 8.81 -3.14 -8.65
N VAL A 55 8.20 -2.57 -7.63
CA VAL A 55 8.52 -1.22 -7.13
C VAL A 55 9.37 -1.38 -5.87
N ASP A 56 10.69 -1.31 -6.03
CA ASP A 56 11.63 -1.39 -4.90
C ASP A 56 11.73 -0.05 -4.19
N ILE A 57 11.25 -0.02 -2.96
CA ILE A 57 11.23 1.16 -2.09
C ILE A 57 12.11 1.01 -0.84
N ALA A 58 12.82 -0.11 -0.70
CA ALA A 58 13.55 -0.48 0.51
C ALA A 58 14.61 0.55 0.94
N LYS A 59 15.19 1.27 -0.02
CA LYS A 59 16.22 2.30 0.25
C LYS A 59 15.67 3.71 0.53
N LEU A 60 14.35 3.87 0.46
CA LEU A 60 13.70 5.14 0.72
C LEU A 60 13.44 5.32 2.23
N SER A 61 13.38 6.58 2.70
CA SER A 61 12.85 6.87 4.03
C SER A 61 11.37 6.50 4.14
N GLU A 62 10.87 6.24 5.35
CA GLU A 62 9.48 5.81 5.58
C GLU A 62 8.45 6.74 4.95
N ASP A 63 8.62 8.06 5.08
CA ASP A 63 7.71 9.04 4.45
C ASP A 63 7.68 8.89 2.92
N LYS A 64 8.84 8.61 2.30
CA LYS A 64 8.94 8.42 0.86
C LYS A 64 8.41 7.07 0.41
N GLN A 65 8.66 6.01 1.19
CA GLN A 65 8.05 4.71 0.97
C GLN A 65 6.53 4.83 0.94
N ALA A 66 5.96 5.50 1.94
CA ALA A 66 4.54 5.73 2.04
C ALA A 66 3.99 6.53 0.85
N TYR A 67 4.72 7.55 0.40
CA TYR A 67 4.33 8.36 -0.75
C TYR A 67 4.33 7.57 -2.06
N VAL A 68 5.43 6.86 -2.36
CA VAL A 68 5.55 6.04 -3.57
C VAL A 68 4.52 4.92 -3.58
N PHE A 69 4.32 4.27 -2.44
CA PHE A 69 3.30 3.25 -2.26
C PHE A 69 1.89 3.79 -2.52
N GLY A 70 1.54 4.92 -1.91
CA GLY A 70 0.23 5.56 -2.11
C GLY A 70 0.00 5.96 -3.57
N ASP A 71 1.03 6.47 -4.26
CA ASP A 71 0.92 6.83 -5.68
C ASP A 71 0.72 5.59 -6.57
N ALA A 72 1.42 4.50 -6.30
CA ALA A 72 1.26 3.23 -7.01
C ALA A 72 -0.16 2.66 -6.85
N VAL A 73 -0.65 2.56 -5.60
CA VAL A 73 -1.99 2.03 -5.31
C VAL A 73 -3.07 2.90 -5.96
N ARG A 74 -2.96 4.22 -5.85
CA ARG A 74 -3.89 5.16 -6.48
C ARG A 74 -3.88 5.04 -7.99
N THR A 75 -2.71 4.91 -8.61
CA THR A 75 -2.58 4.76 -10.06
C THR A 75 -3.28 3.49 -10.54
N ILE A 76 -3.07 2.35 -9.87
CA ILE A 76 -3.71 1.08 -10.21
C ILE A 76 -5.22 1.16 -10.02
N TYR A 77 -5.67 1.76 -8.91
CA TYR A 77 -7.09 1.92 -8.62
C TYR A 77 -7.80 2.77 -9.69
N ASN A 78 -7.22 3.92 -10.04
CA ASN A 78 -7.76 4.82 -11.05
C ASN A 78 -7.71 4.21 -12.47
N LEU A 79 -6.68 3.39 -12.76
CA LEU A 79 -6.61 2.63 -14.00
C LEU A 79 -7.82 1.69 -14.15
N GLN A 80 -8.18 1.00 -13.08
CA GLN A 80 -9.32 0.08 -13.08
C GLN A 80 -10.68 0.80 -13.05
N LEU A 81 -10.72 2.05 -12.57
CA LEU A 81 -11.90 2.92 -12.69
C LEU A 81 -12.09 3.48 -14.11
N GLY A 82 -11.10 3.36 -14.99
CA GLY A 82 -11.15 3.98 -16.32
C GLY A 82 -10.93 5.50 -16.31
N GLU A 83 -10.37 6.05 -15.23
CA GLU A 83 -10.15 7.49 -15.09
C GLU A 83 -8.95 8.03 -15.87
N TYR A 84 -8.11 7.14 -16.42
CA TYR A 84 -7.02 7.55 -17.28
C TYR A 84 -7.50 7.65 -18.73
N ASN A 85 -7.81 8.87 -19.15
CA ASN A 85 -8.04 9.23 -20.55
C ASN A 85 -6.70 9.29 -21.30
N GLY A 86 -6.12 8.16 -21.62
CA GLY A 86 -4.88 8.09 -22.39
C GLY A 86 -4.89 6.85 -23.26
N ASP A 87 -4.73 7.01 -24.54
CA ASP A 87 -4.75 5.97 -25.56
C ASP A 87 -5.95 5.01 -25.44
N GLU A 88 -7.03 5.34 -26.13
CA GLU A 88 -8.27 4.54 -26.21
C GLU A 88 -8.04 3.07 -26.65
N ASN A 89 -6.79 2.69 -26.95
CA ASN A 89 -6.41 1.41 -27.50
C ASN A 89 -5.84 0.41 -26.50
N VAL A 90 -5.62 0.77 -25.24
CA VAL A 90 -5.05 -0.16 -24.25
C VAL A 90 -6.05 -0.37 -23.12
N ALA A 91 -6.89 -1.37 -23.27
CA ALA A 91 -7.75 -1.82 -22.17
C ALA A 91 -6.86 -2.34 -21.01
N PRO A 92 -7.08 -1.91 -19.76
CA PRO A 92 -6.34 -2.43 -18.62
C PRO A 92 -6.59 -3.94 -18.46
N PRO A 93 -5.66 -4.68 -17.83
CA PRO A 93 -5.90 -6.08 -17.50
C PRO A 93 -7.18 -6.24 -16.69
N SER A 94 -7.96 -7.27 -16.94
CA SER A 94 -9.20 -7.53 -16.20
C SER A 94 -8.99 -7.76 -14.71
N ARG A 95 -7.76 -8.09 -14.30
CA ARG A 95 -7.35 -8.24 -12.89
C ARG A 95 -5.90 -7.79 -12.72
N ILE A 96 -5.68 -7.02 -11.66
CA ILE A 96 -4.34 -6.62 -11.19
C ILE A 96 -4.19 -7.11 -9.76
N ILE A 97 -3.11 -7.84 -9.49
CA ILE A 97 -2.79 -8.34 -8.15
C ILE A 97 -1.72 -7.42 -7.57
N ILE A 98 -1.99 -6.88 -6.39
CA ILE A 98 -1.04 -6.06 -5.63
C ILE A 98 -0.54 -6.90 -4.47
N PHE A 99 0.77 -7.19 -4.45
CA PHE A 99 1.44 -7.82 -3.31
C PHE A 99 2.06 -6.75 -2.43
N ILE A 100 1.72 -6.77 -1.15
CA ILE A 100 2.24 -5.83 -0.14
C ILE A 100 2.89 -6.62 0.97
N ASP A 101 4.16 -6.33 1.23
CA ASP A 101 4.85 -6.80 2.43
C ASP A 101 4.78 -5.74 3.53
N GLU A 102 4.60 -6.18 4.77
CA GLU A 102 4.48 -5.32 5.96
C GLU A 102 3.34 -4.27 5.83
N LEU A 103 2.12 -4.74 5.56
CA LEU A 103 0.94 -3.90 5.38
C LEU A 103 0.68 -2.94 6.57
N ASN A 104 1.08 -3.31 7.78
CA ASN A 104 0.96 -2.46 8.98
C ASN A 104 1.65 -1.09 8.84
N LYS A 105 2.67 -0.96 8.00
CA LYS A 105 3.31 0.33 7.71
C LYS A 105 2.34 1.35 7.10
N TYR A 106 1.33 0.88 6.41
CA TYR A 106 0.41 1.70 5.61
C TYR A 106 -1.02 1.67 6.14
N ALA A 107 -1.42 0.59 6.79
CA ALA A 107 -2.77 0.38 7.30
C ALA A 107 -2.77 -0.20 8.72
N SER A 108 -2.07 0.47 9.63
CA SER A 108 -2.06 0.16 11.06
C SER A 108 -3.37 0.56 11.76
N LYS A 109 -3.72 -0.13 12.86
CA LYS A 109 -4.77 0.32 13.79
C LYS A 109 -4.51 1.72 14.34
N ASP A 110 -3.24 2.08 14.51
CA ASP A 110 -2.80 3.38 15.05
C ASP A 110 -2.67 4.45 13.96
N SER A 111 -2.96 4.12 12.70
CA SER A 111 -2.92 5.10 11.61
C SER A 111 -3.92 6.23 11.86
N PRO A 112 -3.54 7.50 11.61
CA PRO A 112 -4.46 8.62 11.73
C PRO A 112 -5.70 8.40 10.86
N LYS A 113 -6.89 8.68 11.39
CA LYS A 113 -8.17 8.50 10.67
C LYS A 113 -8.24 9.26 9.35
N ASN A 114 -7.50 10.34 9.21
CA ASN A 114 -7.40 11.16 8.00
C ASN A 114 -6.19 10.82 7.13
N SER A 115 -5.53 9.67 7.35
CA SER A 115 -4.42 9.23 6.51
C SER A 115 -4.91 8.93 5.09
N PRO A 116 -4.42 9.63 4.06
CA PRO A 116 -4.81 9.38 2.67
C PRO A 116 -4.46 7.97 2.21
N ILE A 117 -3.32 7.43 2.69
CA ILE A 117 -2.85 6.09 2.34
C ILE A 117 -3.75 5.02 2.94
N LEU A 118 -4.12 5.17 4.22
CA LEU A 118 -5.09 4.28 4.84
C LEU A 118 -6.41 4.24 4.05
N HIS A 119 -6.93 5.40 3.65
CA HIS A 119 -8.16 5.48 2.85
C HIS A 119 -8.02 4.74 1.52
N GLN A 120 -6.90 4.88 0.81
CA GLN A 120 -6.66 4.16 -0.43
C GLN A 120 -6.63 2.65 -0.24
N ILE A 121 -5.99 2.15 0.82
CA ILE A 121 -5.97 0.72 1.13
C ILE A 121 -7.38 0.23 1.49
N LEU A 122 -8.14 1.01 2.25
CA LEU A 122 -9.53 0.68 2.57
C LEU A 122 -10.39 0.61 1.31
N ASP A 123 -10.25 1.56 0.38
CA ASP A 123 -10.97 1.53 -0.90
C ASP A 123 -10.63 0.27 -1.71
N VAL A 124 -9.36 -0.12 -1.77
CA VAL A 124 -8.95 -1.36 -2.42
C VAL A 124 -9.51 -2.59 -1.70
N ALA A 125 -9.44 -2.64 -0.37
CA ALA A 125 -9.95 -3.77 0.41
C ALA A 125 -11.47 -3.92 0.29
N GLU A 126 -12.22 -2.82 0.21
CA GLU A 126 -13.67 -2.81 0.18
C GLU A 126 -14.25 -2.94 -1.23
N ARG A 127 -13.62 -2.33 -2.22
CA ARG A 127 -14.13 -2.22 -3.60
C ARG A 127 -13.28 -2.91 -4.64
N GLY A 128 -12.05 -3.32 -4.32
CA GLY A 128 -11.11 -3.89 -5.27
C GLY A 128 -11.69 -5.07 -6.04
N ARG A 129 -12.51 -5.90 -5.38
CA ARG A 129 -13.15 -7.05 -6.02
C ARG A 129 -14.01 -6.66 -7.24
N SER A 130 -14.80 -5.60 -7.12
CA SER A 130 -15.65 -5.12 -8.23
C SER A 130 -14.85 -4.47 -9.35
N LEU A 131 -13.68 -3.92 -9.03
CA LEU A 131 -12.78 -3.27 -9.97
C LEU A 131 -11.72 -4.22 -10.54
N GLY A 132 -11.69 -5.48 -10.13
CA GLY A 132 -10.66 -6.42 -10.57
C GLY A 132 -9.29 -6.20 -9.90
N VAL A 133 -9.22 -5.46 -8.79
CA VAL A 133 -8.01 -5.31 -7.99
C VAL A 133 -8.02 -6.31 -6.84
N VAL A 134 -6.99 -7.14 -6.75
CA VAL A 134 -6.83 -8.16 -5.70
C VAL A 134 -5.64 -7.79 -4.83
N LEU A 135 -5.88 -7.67 -3.53
CA LEU A 135 -4.85 -7.37 -2.55
C LEU A 135 -4.35 -8.66 -1.89
N PHE A 136 -3.05 -8.95 -2.03
CA PHE A 136 -2.31 -9.92 -1.23
C PHE A 136 -1.38 -9.17 -0.29
N ALA A 137 -1.61 -9.31 1.01
CA ALA A 137 -0.80 -8.64 2.01
C ALA A 137 -0.15 -9.66 2.93
N ALA A 138 1.14 -9.50 3.17
CA ALA A 138 1.88 -10.23 4.19
C ALA A 138 2.08 -9.36 5.42
N GLU A 139 2.01 -9.99 6.61
CA GLU A 139 2.13 -9.29 7.87
C GLU A 139 2.63 -10.22 8.98
N GLN A 140 3.48 -9.70 9.84
CA GLN A 140 3.98 -10.45 11.00
C GLN A 140 2.97 -10.47 12.16
N PHE A 141 2.22 -9.38 12.34
CA PHE A 141 1.28 -9.20 13.45
C PHE A 141 -0.10 -8.78 12.94
N ARG A 142 -1.01 -9.77 12.81
CA ARG A 142 -2.40 -9.48 12.45
C ARG A 142 -3.03 -8.40 13.34
N SER A 143 -2.70 -8.41 14.62
CA SER A 143 -3.22 -7.45 15.59
C SER A 143 -2.80 -5.99 15.32
N ALA A 144 -1.79 -5.76 14.50
CA ALA A 144 -1.36 -4.42 14.12
C ALA A 144 -2.15 -3.83 12.95
N ILE A 145 -2.86 -4.68 12.16
CA ILE A 145 -3.60 -4.24 10.97
C ILE A 145 -4.93 -3.62 11.33
N HIS A 146 -5.32 -2.59 10.61
CA HIS A 146 -6.61 -1.94 10.73
C HIS A 146 -7.78 -2.91 10.51
N ASP A 147 -8.78 -2.92 11.43
CA ASP A 147 -9.85 -3.92 11.47
C ASP A 147 -10.72 -3.98 10.20
N ARG A 148 -10.96 -2.83 9.54
CA ARG A 148 -11.70 -2.80 8.26
C ARG A 148 -10.94 -3.48 7.13
N VAL A 149 -9.61 -3.48 7.14
CA VAL A 149 -8.81 -4.20 6.14
C VAL A 149 -8.91 -5.70 6.39
N THR A 150 -8.62 -6.15 7.61
CA THR A 150 -8.72 -7.58 7.96
C THR A 150 -10.14 -8.13 7.81
N GLY A 151 -11.16 -7.32 8.12
CA GLY A 151 -12.57 -7.71 7.99
C GLY A 151 -13.04 -7.86 6.54
N ASN A 152 -12.42 -7.18 5.59
CA ASN A 152 -12.73 -7.29 4.16
C ASN A 152 -11.89 -8.36 3.43
N CYS A 153 -10.85 -8.90 4.07
CA CYS A 153 -10.11 -10.03 3.52
C CYS A 153 -10.92 -11.32 3.63
N SER A 154 -11.27 -11.93 2.50
CA SER A 154 -12.04 -13.17 2.46
C SER A 154 -11.22 -14.41 2.82
N THR A 155 -9.90 -14.34 2.69
CA THR A 155 -8.99 -15.46 2.92
C THR A 155 -7.86 -15.01 3.85
N HIS A 156 -7.60 -15.82 4.86
CA HIS A 156 -6.51 -15.63 5.82
C HIS A 156 -5.64 -16.87 5.83
N ALA A 157 -4.36 -16.72 5.44
CA ALA A 157 -3.35 -17.76 5.62
C ALA A 157 -2.52 -17.44 6.87
N TYR A 158 -2.35 -18.42 7.74
CA TYR A 158 -1.59 -18.26 8.97
C TYR A 158 -0.35 -19.13 8.94
N GLY A 159 0.80 -18.50 8.86
CA GLY A 159 2.09 -19.13 9.08
C GLY A 159 2.43 -19.22 10.57
N ARG A 160 3.69 -19.51 10.88
CA ARG A 160 4.19 -19.54 12.25
C ARG A 160 3.95 -18.22 12.96
N THR A 161 3.16 -18.26 14.02
CA THR A 161 2.76 -17.07 14.79
C THR A 161 3.26 -17.17 16.22
N ASN A 162 3.73 -16.06 16.78
CA ASN A 162 4.20 -15.99 18.16
C ASN A 162 3.07 -16.31 19.16
N THR A 163 3.42 -17.00 20.26
CA THR A 163 2.48 -17.38 21.31
C THR A 163 1.74 -16.17 21.91
N ILE A 164 2.41 -15.04 22.09
CA ILE A 164 1.80 -13.81 22.62
C ILE A 164 0.79 -13.26 21.63
N GLU A 165 1.09 -13.30 20.35
CA GLU A 165 0.23 -12.76 19.30
C GLU A 165 -1.08 -13.54 19.20
N VAL A 166 -1.06 -14.88 19.25
CA VAL A 166 -2.28 -15.71 19.14
C VAL A 166 -3.23 -15.57 20.34
N THR A 167 -2.79 -14.96 21.44
CA THR A 167 -3.66 -14.68 22.60
C THR A 167 -4.48 -13.42 22.44
N LYS A 168 -4.15 -12.56 21.48
CA LYS A 168 -4.86 -11.31 21.26
C LYS A 168 -6.28 -11.52 20.72
N SER A 169 -7.12 -10.51 20.95
CA SER A 169 -8.55 -10.53 20.54
C SER A 169 -8.75 -10.75 19.04
N ASP A 170 -7.79 -10.35 18.23
CA ASP A 170 -7.82 -10.51 16.78
C ASP A 170 -7.85 -11.97 16.32
N TYR A 171 -7.43 -12.88 17.19
CA TYR A 171 -7.46 -14.33 16.96
C TYR A 171 -8.64 -15.01 17.64
N LYS A 172 -9.61 -14.26 18.19
CA LYS A 172 -10.74 -14.82 18.92
C LYS A 172 -11.54 -15.84 18.11
N SER A 173 -11.68 -15.60 16.81
CA SER A 173 -12.40 -16.50 15.89
C SER A 173 -11.64 -17.77 15.52
N VAL A 174 -10.33 -17.84 15.81
CA VAL A 174 -9.51 -19.01 15.48
C VAL A 174 -9.68 -20.06 16.59
N PRO A 175 -10.07 -21.30 16.26
CA PRO A 175 -10.21 -22.37 17.25
C PRO A 175 -8.90 -22.64 18.01
N PRO A 176 -8.96 -23.05 19.30
CA PRO A 176 -7.77 -23.28 20.14
C PRO A 176 -6.75 -24.26 19.54
N VAL A 177 -7.24 -25.33 18.89
CA VAL A 177 -6.39 -26.31 18.22
C VAL A 177 -5.50 -25.65 17.17
N TYR A 178 -6.08 -24.83 16.31
CA TYR A 178 -5.32 -24.12 15.25
C TYR A 178 -4.35 -23.08 15.83
N LYS A 179 -4.72 -22.40 16.91
CA LYS A 179 -3.79 -21.49 17.62
C LYS A 179 -2.54 -22.22 18.10
N THR A 180 -2.73 -23.44 18.65
CA THR A 180 -1.61 -24.29 19.09
C THR A 180 -0.77 -24.74 17.90
N MET A 181 -1.40 -25.12 16.79
CA MET A 181 -0.69 -25.49 15.55
C MET A 181 0.13 -24.32 15.00
N MET A 182 -0.46 -23.13 14.89
CA MET A 182 0.22 -21.92 14.39
C MET A 182 1.51 -21.62 15.15
N THR A 183 1.57 -21.87 16.46
CA THR A 183 2.80 -21.63 17.24
C THR A 183 3.90 -22.65 16.97
N ARG A 184 3.57 -23.79 16.36
CA ARG A 184 4.51 -24.92 16.12
C ARG A 184 4.89 -25.09 14.66
N LEU A 185 4.28 -24.35 13.73
CA LEU A 185 4.60 -24.41 12.31
C LEU A 185 6.09 -24.10 12.08
N LYS A 186 6.68 -24.79 11.12
CA LYS A 186 8.03 -24.52 10.65
C LYS A 186 8.03 -23.40 9.63
N GLN A 187 9.21 -22.92 9.26
CA GLN A 187 9.35 -21.93 8.21
C GLN A 187 8.77 -22.48 6.88
N GLY A 188 7.90 -21.71 6.25
CA GLY A 188 7.25 -22.08 4.99
C GLY A 188 5.98 -22.95 5.14
N GLU A 189 5.59 -23.33 6.37
CA GLU A 189 4.31 -24.02 6.63
C GLU A 189 3.22 -23.00 6.96
N CYS A 190 1.98 -23.30 6.53
CA CYS A 190 0.77 -22.51 6.82
C CYS A 190 -0.47 -23.42 6.94
#